data_ac7553676682d3f70fe837de359da3c4
#
_entry.id   ac7553676682d3f70fe837de359da3c4
#
_cell.length_a   1.000
_cell.length_b   1.000
_cell.length_c   1.000
_cell.angle_alpha   90.00
_cell.angle_beta   90.00
_cell.angle_gamma   90.00
#
_symmetry.space_group_name_H-M   'P 1'
#
loop_
_entity.id
_entity.type
_entity.pdbx_description
1 polymer ?
#
loop_
_entity_poly.entity_id
_entity_poly.type
_entity_poly.pdbx_seq_one_letter_code
_entity_poly.pdbx_strand_id
1 'polypeptide(L)'
;MQRLPSPLRLVLVLWLLLVVSGCTQTFSTDVDSEQKISDTSGNFDGNLDVGDQFGSAITNIGDLEADGVTDLAVGAPFDDNNGQNRGAVWILFMDDDGRVDIHQKISDSEGGFSGELDNDDQFGSAIATLGDLNSDGFLDIAVGTPLDDDGGTDRGAIWILFLNGDGTVQLEQKISNDAGGFTGNLDSDDQFGRAVAGIGDLNNDGVMDLAVGMPNDDDGGTDRGAVWILFMNTDGTVSSSQKISSDEGNLDRDPDNGDHFGSAVTAIGDLDGDGVIDLAVGVSGDDDGGTDRGAVWILFLNSDGTVDSMERISQTRGAFEGQLNDRDQFGCSIANIGDINDDGNNDLAVGAKLSDDGGNDRGAIWILFMESNGEVVSSSKISDTEGKFDGSLDDGDHFGGAIASIGDLDGDDLTDIAVGTSLDDSGGADKGAAWILFMSSIDSDFDRSEDGFLSVFSGDLLIQQ
;
A
#
# COMPACT_ATOMS: atom_id res chain seq x y z
N MET A 1 -85.69 -19.77 1.51
CA MET A 1 -84.68 -19.16 0.69
C MET A 1 -83.43 -18.99 1.53
N GLN A 2 -82.58 -19.96 1.52
CA GLN A 2 -81.27 -19.93 2.24
C GLN A 2 -80.20 -19.43 1.33
N ARG A 3 -79.44 -18.41 1.76
CA ARG A 3 -78.22 -17.95 1.10
C ARG A 3 -77.03 -18.85 1.47
N LEU A 4 -76.39 -19.36 0.47
CA LEU A 4 -75.07 -20.10 0.63
C LEU A 4 -73.92 -19.13 0.97
N PRO A 5 -72.96 -19.53 1.80
CA PRO A 5 -71.83 -18.70 2.12
C PRO A 5 -70.71 -18.74 1.02
N SER A 6 -70.03 -17.61 0.87
CA SER A 6 -68.94 -17.38 -0.06
C SER A 6 -67.70 -18.25 0.23
N PRO A 7 -66.89 -18.62 -0.77
CA PRO A 7 -65.73 -19.45 -0.56
C PRO A 7 -64.57 -18.68 0.07
N LEU A 8 -63.97 -19.34 1.05
CA LEU A 8 -62.73 -18.98 1.72
C LEU A 8 -61.58 -18.92 0.68
N ARG A 9 -60.96 -17.74 0.51
CA ARG A 9 -59.70 -17.63 -0.25
C ARG A 9 -58.58 -18.16 0.62
N LEU A 10 -58.06 -19.32 0.23
CA LEU A 10 -56.82 -19.89 0.76
C LEU A 10 -55.66 -19.11 0.17
N VAL A 11 -55.04 -18.23 0.96
CA VAL A 11 -53.78 -17.59 0.58
C VAL A 11 -52.65 -18.59 0.85
N LEU A 12 -52.21 -19.22 -0.22
CA LEU A 12 -51.02 -20.06 -0.17
C LEU A 12 -49.79 -19.13 -0.18
N VAL A 13 -49.20 -18.90 0.99
CA VAL A 13 -47.87 -18.25 1.11
C VAL A 13 -46.85 -19.29 0.72
N LEU A 14 -46.41 -19.23 -0.54
CA LEU A 14 -45.28 -20.00 -1.02
C LEU A 14 -44.00 -19.36 -0.43
N TRP A 15 -43.44 -19.94 0.59
CA TRP A 15 -42.07 -19.66 1.01
C TRP A 15 -41.18 -20.26 -0.07
N LEU A 16 -40.68 -19.40 -0.98
CA LEU A 16 -39.55 -19.75 -1.83
C LEU A 16 -38.31 -19.78 -0.96
N LEU A 17 -37.88 -20.98 -0.51
CA LEU A 17 -36.53 -21.19 -0.06
C LEU A 17 -35.64 -21.04 -1.28
N LEU A 18 -35.04 -19.85 -1.48
CA LEU A 18 -33.85 -19.75 -2.33
C LEU A 18 -32.74 -20.50 -1.56
N VAL A 19 -32.46 -21.71 -1.99
CA VAL A 19 -31.18 -22.34 -1.74
C VAL A 19 -30.24 -21.65 -2.70
N VAL A 20 -29.57 -20.58 -2.26
CA VAL A 20 -28.40 -20.04 -2.94
C VAL A 20 -27.31 -21.08 -2.72
N SER A 21 -27.20 -22.05 -3.62
CA SER A 21 -25.98 -22.85 -3.77
C SER A 21 -24.88 -21.85 -4.12
N GLY A 22 -23.81 -21.81 -3.32
CA GLY A 22 -22.76 -20.83 -3.36
C GLY A 22 -22.26 -20.53 -4.79
N CYS A 23 -22.74 -19.42 -5.33
CA CYS A 23 -22.11 -18.77 -6.45
C CYS A 23 -21.09 -17.82 -5.78
N THR A 24 -19.84 -18.15 -5.84
CA THR A 24 -18.76 -17.23 -5.49
C THR A 24 -18.73 -16.17 -6.57
N GLN A 25 -19.01 -14.93 -6.19
CA GLN A 25 -18.80 -13.79 -7.08
C GLN A 25 -17.30 -13.58 -7.18
N THR A 26 -16.76 -13.61 -8.39
CA THR A 26 -15.36 -13.28 -8.64
C THR A 26 -15.30 -11.88 -9.21
N PHE A 27 -14.50 -11.03 -8.62
CA PHE A 27 -14.17 -9.72 -9.12
C PHE A 27 -12.80 -9.78 -9.80
N SER A 28 -12.60 -9.00 -10.85
CA SER A 28 -11.31 -8.80 -11.49
C SER A 28 -11.23 -7.39 -12.06
N THR A 29 -10.07 -6.82 -12.05
CA THR A 29 -9.78 -5.55 -12.70
C THR A 29 -8.50 -5.67 -13.52
N ASP A 30 -8.43 -4.93 -14.62
CA ASP A 30 -7.30 -4.88 -15.54
C ASP A 30 -6.82 -3.42 -15.69
N VAL A 31 -5.67 -3.22 -16.32
CA VAL A 31 -5.16 -1.91 -16.73
C VAL A 31 -5.85 -1.51 -18.05
N ASP A 32 -6.39 -0.27 -18.13
CA ASP A 32 -6.93 0.31 -19.37
C ASP A 32 -5.82 1.00 -20.17
N SER A 33 -4.98 1.75 -19.48
CA SER A 33 -3.80 2.39 -20.05
C SER A 33 -2.74 2.64 -18.97
N GLU A 34 -1.50 2.92 -19.39
CA GLU A 34 -0.41 3.20 -18.47
C GLU A 34 0.47 4.35 -18.95
N GLN A 35 1.09 5.07 -18.01
CA GLN A 35 2.08 6.10 -18.25
C GLN A 35 3.35 5.84 -17.43
N LYS A 36 4.48 5.69 -18.08
CA LYS A 36 5.79 5.59 -17.42
C LYS A 36 6.38 6.96 -17.13
N ILE A 37 6.91 7.14 -15.92
CA ILE A 37 7.69 8.30 -15.48
C ILE A 37 9.12 7.83 -15.22
N SER A 38 10.09 8.35 -15.95
CA SER A 38 11.51 8.00 -15.82
C SER A 38 12.40 9.12 -16.39
N ASP A 39 13.71 8.98 -16.28
CA ASP A 39 14.71 9.88 -16.91
C ASP A 39 14.45 10.16 -18.40
N THR A 40 13.65 9.35 -19.07
CA THR A 40 13.37 9.44 -20.52
C THR A 40 11.90 9.52 -20.89
N SER A 41 10.99 9.46 -19.94
CA SER A 41 9.54 9.35 -20.17
C SER A 41 8.72 10.16 -19.17
N GLY A 42 7.44 10.44 -19.49
CA GLY A 42 6.49 11.05 -18.56
C GLY A 42 6.73 12.53 -18.28
N ASN A 43 7.38 13.26 -19.22
CA ASN A 43 7.79 14.68 -19.07
C ASN A 43 8.71 14.96 -17.87
N PHE A 44 9.16 13.96 -17.17
CA PHE A 44 10.07 14.14 -16.05
C PHE A 44 11.46 14.52 -16.57
N ASP A 45 11.90 15.75 -16.30
CA ASP A 45 13.21 16.29 -16.70
C ASP A 45 14.17 16.44 -15.50
N GLY A 46 13.84 15.81 -14.37
CA GLY A 46 14.73 15.63 -13.22
C GLY A 46 15.97 14.84 -13.62
N ASN A 47 17.11 15.18 -13.02
CA ASN A 47 18.35 14.45 -13.28
C ASN A 47 18.46 13.26 -12.34
N LEU A 48 18.32 12.05 -12.86
CA LEU A 48 18.62 10.81 -12.15
C LEU A 48 20.01 10.31 -12.55
N ASP A 49 20.82 9.94 -11.59
CA ASP A 49 22.10 9.29 -11.81
C ASP A 49 21.94 7.76 -11.84
N VAL A 50 22.96 7.06 -12.33
CA VAL A 50 22.99 5.60 -12.37
C VAL A 50 22.97 5.05 -10.95
N GLY A 51 21.98 4.22 -10.65
CA GLY A 51 21.84 3.59 -9.35
C GLY A 51 20.95 4.34 -8.35
N ASP A 52 20.36 5.49 -8.70
CA ASP A 52 19.50 6.29 -7.80
C ASP A 52 18.26 5.54 -7.31
N GLN A 53 17.78 4.58 -8.10
CA GLN A 53 16.61 3.75 -7.79
C GLN A 53 15.34 4.59 -7.53
N PHE A 54 15.06 5.57 -8.38
CA PHE A 54 13.81 6.33 -8.38
C PHE A 54 12.60 5.38 -8.49
N GLY A 55 11.58 5.58 -7.66
CA GLY A 55 10.44 4.66 -7.58
C GLY A 55 10.58 3.58 -6.49
N SER A 56 11.61 3.65 -5.63
CA SER A 56 11.73 2.74 -4.47
C SER A 56 10.63 2.93 -3.43
N ALA A 57 10.07 4.12 -3.34
CA ALA A 57 8.89 4.46 -2.56
C ALA A 57 8.02 5.41 -3.36
N ILE A 58 6.70 5.29 -3.25
CA ILE A 58 5.73 6.18 -3.88
C ILE A 58 4.59 6.42 -2.90
N THR A 59 4.12 7.66 -2.80
CA THR A 59 2.90 7.97 -2.06
C THR A 59 2.15 9.13 -2.72
N ASN A 60 0.84 9.10 -2.60
CA ASN A 60 -0.07 10.18 -2.95
C ASN A 60 0.03 11.27 -1.88
N ILE A 61 0.32 12.50 -2.28
CA ILE A 61 0.39 13.67 -1.39
C ILE A 61 -0.76 14.66 -1.61
N GLY A 62 -1.83 14.20 -2.29
CA GLY A 62 -2.99 15.03 -2.62
C GLY A 62 -2.66 16.09 -3.67
N ASP A 63 -3.52 17.09 -3.78
CA ASP A 63 -3.41 18.22 -4.69
C ASP A 63 -2.69 19.37 -3.96
N LEU A 64 -1.36 19.41 -4.06
CA LEU A 64 -0.53 20.31 -3.24
C LEU A 64 -0.58 21.77 -3.75
N GLU A 65 -0.68 21.98 -5.06
CA GLU A 65 -0.79 23.32 -5.66
C GLU A 65 -2.22 23.78 -5.94
N ALA A 66 -3.22 22.96 -5.62
CA ALA A 66 -4.66 23.24 -5.76
C ALA A 66 -5.12 23.44 -7.22
N ASP A 67 -4.65 22.59 -8.12
CA ASP A 67 -5.05 22.57 -9.54
C ASP A 67 -6.16 21.55 -9.84
N GLY A 68 -6.44 20.65 -8.91
CA GLY A 68 -7.47 19.60 -8.97
C GLY A 68 -6.94 18.22 -9.33
N VAL A 69 -5.63 18.06 -9.50
CA VAL A 69 -4.96 16.79 -9.81
C VAL A 69 -4.18 16.32 -8.58
N THR A 70 -4.08 15.02 -8.41
CA THR A 70 -3.32 14.41 -7.31
C THR A 70 -1.84 14.38 -7.62
N ASP A 71 -1.00 14.83 -6.67
CA ASP A 71 0.45 14.85 -6.76
C ASP A 71 1.10 13.66 -6.04
N LEU A 72 2.36 13.39 -6.40
CA LEU A 72 3.10 12.25 -5.88
C LEU A 72 4.40 12.67 -5.18
N ALA A 73 4.77 11.93 -4.13
CA ALA A 73 6.13 11.90 -3.64
C ALA A 73 6.78 10.56 -4.00
N VAL A 74 7.98 10.61 -4.59
CA VAL A 74 8.71 9.45 -5.10
C VAL A 74 10.13 9.42 -4.52
N GLY A 75 10.51 8.30 -3.92
CA GLY A 75 11.81 8.11 -3.31
C GLY A 75 12.88 7.65 -4.30
N ALA A 76 14.09 8.14 -4.09
CA ALA A 76 15.33 7.74 -4.76
C ALA A 76 16.43 7.57 -3.68
N PRO A 77 16.40 6.45 -2.91
CA PRO A 77 17.20 6.33 -1.69
C PRO A 77 18.72 6.19 -1.93
N PHE A 78 19.13 5.90 -3.14
CA PHE A 78 20.53 5.81 -3.50
C PHE A 78 21.07 7.04 -4.24
N ASP A 79 20.30 8.14 -4.25
CA ASP A 79 20.78 9.42 -4.78
C ASP A 79 22.04 9.89 -4.07
N ASP A 80 23.08 10.23 -4.86
CA ASP A 80 24.42 10.56 -4.38
C ASP A 80 24.66 12.07 -4.16
N ASN A 81 23.63 12.89 -4.14
CA ASN A 81 23.77 14.32 -3.92
C ASN A 81 24.45 14.60 -2.57
N ASN A 82 25.56 15.33 -2.62
CA ASN A 82 26.39 15.70 -1.46
C ASN A 82 27.06 14.55 -0.70
N GLY A 83 26.89 13.29 -1.09
CA GLY A 83 27.47 12.14 -0.42
C GLY A 83 27.02 10.83 -1.05
N GLN A 84 27.48 9.72 -0.54
CA GLN A 84 27.15 8.40 -1.08
C GLN A 84 25.81 7.93 -0.50
N ASN A 85 24.83 7.59 -1.37
CA ASN A 85 23.53 7.00 -1.01
C ASN A 85 22.81 7.75 0.13
N ARG A 86 22.90 9.07 0.17
CA ARG A 86 22.18 9.86 1.17
C ARG A 86 20.69 9.85 0.92
N GLY A 87 20.34 9.74 -0.37
CA GLY A 87 18.99 9.63 -0.85
C GLY A 87 18.28 10.97 -1.09
N ALA A 88 17.14 10.87 -1.74
CA ALA A 88 16.29 12.00 -2.09
C ALA A 88 14.81 11.61 -2.17
N VAL A 89 13.95 12.60 -2.06
CA VAL A 89 12.53 12.53 -2.38
C VAL A 89 12.23 13.52 -3.49
N TRP A 90 11.48 13.10 -4.49
CA TRP A 90 10.96 13.93 -5.56
C TRP A 90 9.47 14.18 -5.36
N ILE A 91 9.07 15.43 -5.25
CA ILE A 91 7.68 15.85 -5.32
C ILE A 91 7.37 16.06 -6.80
N LEU A 92 6.39 15.34 -7.32
CA LEU A 92 5.95 15.40 -8.71
C LEU A 92 4.55 16.01 -8.74
N PHE A 93 4.43 17.18 -9.36
CA PHE A 93 3.17 17.80 -9.68
C PHE A 93 2.67 17.21 -10.98
N MET A 94 1.52 16.55 -10.93
CA MET A 94 1.03 15.68 -11.99
C MET A 94 0.00 16.39 -12.87
N ASP A 95 -0.13 15.96 -14.12
CA ASP A 95 -1.30 16.26 -14.93
C ASP A 95 -2.23 15.04 -15.06
N ASP A 96 -3.48 15.26 -15.52
CA ASP A 96 -4.55 14.27 -15.59
C ASP A 96 -4.29 13.11 -16.59
N ASP A 97 -3.22 13.21 -17.39
CA ASP A 97 -2.75 12.14 -18.28
C ASP A 97 -1.57 11.33 -17.67
N GLY A 98 -1.31 11.51 -16.37
CA GLY A 98 -0.30 10.77 -15.60
C GLY A 98 1.14 11.21 -15.89
N ARG A 99 1.34 12.40 -16.42
CA ARG A 99 2.67 12.98 -16.65
C ARG A 99 3.02 14.01 -15.59
N VAL A 100 4.31 14.31 -15.51
CA VAL A 100 4.84 15.34 -14.62
C VAL A 100 4.77 16.70 -15.32
N ASP A 101 4.11 17.70 -14.71
CA ASP A 101 4.14 19.08 -15.17
C ASP A 101 5.35 19.83 -14.59
N ILE A 102 5.55 19.72 -13.27
CA ILE A 102 6.68 20.33 -12.53
C ILE A 102 7.16 19.31 -11.50
N HIS A 103 8.39 19.43 -11.04
CA HIS A 103 8.91 18.64 -9.93
C HIS A 103 9.76 19.46 -8.97
N GLN A 104 9.86 19.02 -7.71
CA GLN A 104 10.75 19.55 -6.69
C GLN A 104 11.54 18.40 -6.06
N LYS A 105 12.86 18.49 -6.05
CA LYS A 105 13.70 17.54 -5.31
C LYS A 105 13.92 18.01 -3.88
N ILE A 106 13.86 17.09 -2.94
CA ILE A 106 14.20 17.27 -1.52
C ILE A 106 15.37 16.35 -1.21
N SER A 107 16.50 16.92 -0.79
CA SER A 107 17.71 16.20 -0.36
C SER A 107 18.45 17.06 0.68
N ASP A 108 19.56 16.60 1.18
CA ASP A 108 20.41 17.38 2.12
C ASP A 108 20.99 18.68 1.52
N SER A 109 20.78 18.93 0.25
CA SER A 109 21.25 20.13 -0.46
C SER A 109 20.17 20.89 -1.20
N GLU A 110 18.97 20.36 -1.35
CA GLU A 110 17.89 20.92 -2.17
C GLU A 110 16.55 20.84 -1.46
N GLY A 111 15.55 21.58 -1.95
CA GLY A 111 14.17 21.52 -1.47
C GLY A 111 13.92 22.11 -0.08
N GLY A 112 14.85 22.91 0.45
CA GLY A 112 14.67 23.58 1.75
C GLY A 112 14.92 22.68 2.98
N PHE A 113 15.16 21.39 2.79
CA PHE A 113 15.52 20.45 3.87
C PHE A 113 16.89 20.86 4.46
N SER A 114 16.96 20.94 5.80
CA SER A 114 18.16 21.33 6.53
C SER A 114 18.64 20.27 7.52
N GLY A 115 17.99 19.08 7.49
CA GLY A 115 18.42 17.92 8.26
C GLY A 115 19.80 17.42 7.82
N GLU A 116 20.54 16.81 8.71
CA GLU A 116 21.82 16.20 8.39
C GLU A 116 21.59 14.73 8.00
N LEU A 117 21.98 14.37 6.76
CA LEU A 117 21.99 12.99 6.27
C LEU A 117 23.46 12.54 6.16
N ASP A 118 23.74 11.37 6.70
CA ASP A 118 25.03 10.73 6.56
C ASP A 118 25.09 9.83 5.30
N ASN A 119 26.29 9.36 4.95
CA ASN A 119 26.42 8.45 3.82
C ASN A 119 25.73 7.13 4.15
N ASP A 120 25.02 6.61 3.15
CA ASP A 120 24.27 5.36 3.20
C ASP A 120 22.96 5.41 4.04
N ASP A 121 22.51 6.57 4.54
CA ASP A 121 21.25 6.73 5.28
C ASP A 121 20.01 6.32 4.47
N GLN A 122 20.07 6.44 3.14
CA GLN A 122 18.98 6.06 2.22
C GLN A 122 17.65 6.81 2.49
N PHE A 123 17.71 8.13 2.66
CA PHE A 123 16.53 8.98 2.77
C PHE A 123 15.61 8.81 1.56
N GLY A 124 14.33 8.56 1.78
CA GLY A 124 13.37 8.25 0.72
C GLY A 124 13.15 6.75 0.46
N SER A 125 13.68 5.86 1.33
CA SER A 125 13.39 4.42 1.25
C SER A 125 11.93 4.07 1.50
N ALA A 126 11.23 4.90 2.26
CA ALA A 126 9.79 4.82 2.49
C ALA A 126 9.22 6.23 2.62
N ILE A 127 7.99 6.43 2.16
CA ILE A 127 7.30 7.73 2.24
C ILE A 127 5.82 7.48 2.56
N ALA A 128 5.26 8.28 3.46
CA ALA A 128 3.84 8.26 3.77
C ALA A 128 3.28 9.69 3.92
N THR A 129 2.04 9.90 3.47
CA THR A 129 1.33 11.15 3.74
C THR A 129 0.80 11.19 5.16
N LEU A 130 0.84 12.37 5.78
CA LEU A 130 0.37 12.64 7.15
C LEU A 130 -0.86 13.56 7.19
N GLY A 131 -1.40 13.93 6.00
CA GLY A 131 -2.34 15.03 5.95
C GLY A 131 -1.69 16.35 6.38
N ASP A 132 -2.50 17.31 6.77
CA ASP A 132 -2.06 18.59 7.32
C ASP A 132 -1.86 18.45 8.85
N LEU A 133 -0.70 17.90 9.25
CA LEU A 133 -0.39 17.56 10.65
C LEU A 133 -0.31 18.79 11.55
N ASN A 134 0.23 19.90 11.01
CA ASN A 134 0.46 21.13 11.75
C ASN A 134 -0.68 22.16 11.59
N SER A 135 -1.69 21.88 10.77
CA SER A 135 -2.85 22.72 10.44
C SER A 135 -2.47 24.05 9.76
N ASP A 136 -1.47 24.03 8.86
CA ASP A 136 -1.05 25.20 8.07
C ASP A 136 -1.69 25.29 6.68
N GLY A 137 -2.40 24.24 6.27
CA GLY A 137 -3.16 24.15 5.02
C GLY A 137 -2.44 23.39 3.91
N PHE A 138 -1.26 22.84 4.16
CA PHE A 138 -0.51 21.98 3.25
C PHE A 138 -0.38 20.56 3.81
N LEU A 139 -0.18 19.59 2.94
CA LEU A 139 0.01 18.21 3.36
C LEU A 139 1.47 17.98 3.77
N ASP A 140 1.64 17.16 4.79
CA ASP A 140 2.93 16.81 5.37
C ASP A 140 3.25 15.34 5.08
N ILE A 141 4.54 14.98 5.11
CA ILE A 141 4.97 13.62 4.82
C ILE A 141 5.94 13.07 5.89
N ALA A 142 5.91 11.77 6.10
CA ALA A 142 6.96 11.03 6.78
C ALA A 142 7.88 10.35 5.77
N VAL A 143 9.19 10.41 5.98
CA VAL A 143 10.22 9.85 5.10
C VAL A 143 11.14 8.94 5.91
N GLY A 144 11.30 7.70 5.49
CA GLY A 144 12.17 6.71 6.12
C GLY A 144 13.64 6.87 5.72
N THR A 145 14.52 6.67 6.69
CA THR A 145 16.00 6.56 6.58
C THR A 145 16.44 5.32 7.34
N PRO A 146 16.23 4.11 6.77
CA PRO A 146 16.39 2.87 7.54
C PRO A 146 17.82 2.54 7.96
N LEU A 147 18.83 3.12 7.33
CA LEU A 147 20.23 2.90 7.67
C LEU A 147 20.86 4.07 8.43
N ASP A 148 20.05 4.96 9.00
CA ASP A 148 20.51 6.05 9.86
C ASP A 148 21.21 5.48 11.12
N ASP A 149 22.39 6.00 11.43
CA ASP A 149 23.26 5.53 12.50
C ASP A 149 23.01 6.19 13.87
N ASP A 150 21.92 6.94 14.05
CA ASP A 150 21.60 7.58 15.33
C ASP A 150 21.43 6.53 16.45
N GLY A 151 22.29 6.65 17.46
CA GLY A 151 22.31 5.74 18.60
C GLY A 151 23.04 4.40 18.36
N GLY A 152 23.34 4.03 17.10
CA GLY A 152 24.06 2.79 16.73
C GLY A 152 23.94 2.46 15.25
N THR A 153 24.61 1.42 14.80
CA THR A 153 24.70 1.05 13.38
C THR A 153 23.31 0.65 12.84
N ASP A 154 22.89 1.27 11.73
CA ASP A 154 21.69 0.96 10.94
C ASP A 154 20.42 0.78 11.81
N ARG A 155 20.30 1.55 12.87
CA ARG A 155 19.08 1.53 13.72
C ARG A 155 17.89 2.08 12.99
N GLY A 156 18.15 3.05 12.10
CA GLY A 156 17.18 3.74 11.30
C GLY A 156 16.50 4.91 12.00
N ALA A 157 15.86 5.73 11.18
CA ALA A 157 15.10 6.90 11.60
C ALA A 157 13.97 7.19 10.61
N ILE A 158 13.08 8.09 10.99
CA ILE A 158 12.12 8.74 10.10
C ILE A 158 12.21 10.26 10.25
N TRP A 159 11.93 10.96 9.16
CA TRP A 159 11.81 12.41 9.14
C TRP A 159 10.37 12.82 8.86
N ILE A 160 9.81 13.65 9.69
CA ILE A 160 8.55 14.34 9.42
C ILE A 160 8.90 15.63 8.71
N LEU A 161 8.37 15.82 7.50
CA LEU A 161 8.59 17.01 6.69
C LEU A 161 7.29 17.79 6.56
N PHE A 162 7.30 19.01 7.05
CA PHE A 162 6.21 19.97 6.88
C PHE A 162 6.44 20.70 5.56
N LEU A 163 5.54 20.52 4.58
CA LEU A 163 5.73 21.03 3.24
C LEU A 163 5.08 22.39 3.02
N ASN A 164 5.60 23.13 2.05
CA ASN A 164 4.93 24.27 1.42
C ASN A 164 4.19 23.81 0.15
N GLY A 165 3.25 24.62 -0.34
CA GLY A 165 2.52 24.32 -1.59
C GLY A 165 3.37 24.30 -2.87
N ASP A 166 4.67 24.57 -2.81
CA ASP A 166 5.62 24.42 -3.91
C ASP A 166 6.51 23.17 -3.76
N GLY A 167 6.15 22.28 -2.82
CA GLY A 167 6.87 21.03 -2.55
C GLY A 167 8.20 21.20 -1.82
N THR A 168 8.52 22.40 -1.33
CA THR A 168 9.71 22.61 -0.48
C THR A 168 9.40 22.36 0.99
N VAL A 169 10.42 21.98 1.76
CA VAL A 169 10.31 21.75 3.20
C VAL A 169 10.28 23.10 3.95
N GLN A 170 9.26 23.30 4.78
CA GLN A 170 9.12 24.44 5.67
C GLN A 170 9.82 24.18 7.01
N LEU A 171 9.59 23.03 7.59
CA LEU A 171 10.17 22.53 8.84
C LEU A 171 10.37 21.01 8.74
N GLU A 172 11.29 20.49 9.53
CA GLU A 172 11.49 19.04 9.66
C GLU A 172 11.64 18.64 11.13
N GLN A 173 11.25 17.39 11.43
CA GLN A 173 11.43 16.75 12.73
C GLN A 173 11.95 15.33 12.53
N LYS A 174 13.13 15.01 13.05
CA LYS A 174 13.68 13.64 13.05
C LYS A 174 13.10 12.85 14.23
N ILE A 175 12.76 11.60 14.01
CA ILE A 175 12.40 10.61 15.02
C ILE A 175 13.38 9.45 14.89
N SER A 176 14.19 9.24 15.92
CA SER A 176 15.18 8.19 15.98
C SER A 176 15.35 7.69 17.43
N ASN A 177 16.26 6.77 17.66
CA ASN A 177 16.59 6.31 19.02
C ASN A 177 16.92 7.46 20.00
N ASP A 178 17.43 8.59 19.50
CA ASP A 178 17.92 9.72 20.30
C ASP A 178 17.13 11.02 20.07
N ALA A 179 16.12 11.04 19.19
CA ALA A 179 15.43 12.25 18.77
C ALA A 179 13.89 12.07 18.68
N GLY A 180 13.16 13.21 18.58
CA GLY A 180 11.75 13.25 18.27
C GLY A 180 10.80 12.76 19.37
N GLY A 181 11.26 12.61 20.61
CA GLY A 181 10.42 12.14 21.72
C GLY A 181 10.16 10.63 21.73
N PHE A 182 10.67 9.90 20.77
CA PHE A 182 10.59 8.44 20.74
C PHE A 182 11.38 7.84 21.91
N THR A 183 10.76 6.93 22.65
CA THR A 183 11.34 6.29 23.84
C THR A 183 11.49 4.79 23.71
N GLY A 184 11.18 4.23 22.51
CA GLY A 184 11.44 2.84 22.18
C GLY A 184 12.95 2.57 22.15
N ASN A 185 13.31 1.30 22.26
CA ASN A 185 14.71 0.88 22.11
C ASN A 185 14.85 0.25 20.71
N LEU A 186 15.78 0.77 19.93
CA LEU A 186 16.17 0.21 18.64
C LEU A 186 17.54 -0.46 18.80
N ASP A 187 17.69 -1.66 18.32
CA ASP A 187 18.96 -2.36 18.29
C ASP A 187 19.69 -2.10 16.95
N SER A 188 20.95 -2.47 16.84
CA SER A 188 21.70 -2.27 15.58
C SER A 188 21.16 -3.21 14.50
N ASP A 189 21.11 -2.69 13.28
CA ASP A 189 20.63 -3.37 12.07
C ASP A 189 19.10 -3.57 12.00
N ASP A 190 18.31 -3.02 12.93
CA ASP A 190 16.84 -3.14 12.98
C ASP A 190 16.12 -2.47 11.81
N GLN A 191 16.72 -1.40 11.25
CA GLN A 191 16.18 -0.66 10.10
C GLN A 191 14.80 -0.02 10.37
N PHE A 192 14.64 0.65 11.51
CA PHE A 192 13.43 1.45 11.78
C PHE A 192 13.19 2.50 10.69
N GLY A 193 11.97 2.57 10.15
CA GLY A 193 11.66 3.43 9.00
C GLY A 193 11.84 2.76 7.64
N ARG A 194 12.04 1.42 7.59
CA ARG A 194 12.05 0.67 6.32
C ARG A 194 10.70 0.70 5.62
N ALA A 195 9.61 0.79 6.37
CA ALA A 195 8.26 1.06 5.91
C ALA A 195 7.60 2.09 6.83
N VAL A 196 6.77 2.98 6.29
CA VAL A 196 6.01 3.97 7.06
C VAL A 196 4.60 4.10 6.47
N ALA A 197 3.60 4.33 7.33
CA ALA A 197 2.23 4.62 6.92
C ALA A 197 1.56 5.57 7.91
N GLY A 198 0.82 6.56 7.38
CA GLY A 198 -0.16 7.32 8.16
C GLY A 198 -1.36 6.43 8.46
N ILE A 199 -1.72 6.29 9.73
CA ILE A 199 -2.77 5.36 10.15
C ILE A 199 -4.03 6.06 10.70
N GLY A 200 -4.18 7.36 10.41
CA GLY A 200 -5.27 8.14 10.97
C GLY A 200 -5.08 8.44 12.45
N ASP A 201 -6.15 8.85 13.12
CA ASP A 201 -6.20 9.17 14.54
C ASP A 201 -6.65 7.92 15.32
N LEU A 202 -5.70 7.01 15.62
CA LEU A 202 -6.00 5.72 16.24
C LEU A 202 -6.49 5.88 17.69
N ASN A 203 -5.94 6.85 18.40
CA ASN A 203 -6.23 7.10 19.82
C ASN A 203 -7.37 8.11 20.04
N ASN A 204 -7.92 8.71 18.97
CA ASN A 204 -8.96 9.73 18.98
C ASN A 204 -8.55 11.03 19.71
N ASP A 205 -7.30 11.48 19.57
CA ASP A 205 -6.81 12.75 20.12
C ASP A 205 -6.85 13.92 19.12
N GLY A 206 -7.18 13.64 17.86
CA GLY A 206 -7.31 14.62 16.77
C GLY A 206 -6.03 14.80 15.96
N VAL A 207 -5.01 13.98 16.16
CA VAL A 207 -3.73 14.00 15.45
C VAL A 207 -3.57 12.69 14.67
N MET A 208 -2.97 12.74 13.49
CA MET A 208 -2.64 11.54 12.73
C MET A 208 -1.49 10.78 13.39
N ASP A 209 -1.66 9.47 13.54
CA ASP A 209 -0.68 8.55 14.07
C ASP A 209 0.05 7.81 12.95
N LEU A 210 1.17 7.15 13.27
CA LEU A 210 2.03 6.44 12.31
C LEU A 210 2.20 4.97 12.68
N ALA A 211 2.26 4.11 11.66
CA ALA A 211 2.87 2.80 11.74
C ALA A 211 4.24 2.82 11.06
N VAL A 212 5.25 2.23 11.69
CA VAL A 212 6.63 2.20 11.22
C VAL A 212 7.15 0.76 11.25
N GLY A 213 7.52 0.23 10.09
CA GLY A 213 8.07 -1.11 9.95
C GLY A 213 9.56 -1.15 10.27
N MET A 214 9.96 -2.27 10.86
CA MET A 214 11.32 -2.59 11.30
C MET A 214 11.58 -4.08 11.03
N PRO A 215 11.79 -4.47 9.74
CA PRO A 215 11.73 -5.88 9.33
C PRO A 215 12.88 -6.73 9.84
N ASN A 216 13.98 -6.13 10.27
CA ASN A 216 15.15 -6.86 10.77
C ASN A 216 15.20 -6.93 12.30
N ASP A 217 14.14 -6.52 13.00
CA ASP A 217 14.06 -6.63 14.45
C ASP A 217 14.22 -8.10 14.91
N ASP A 218 15.08 -8.29 15.90
CA ASP A 218 15.47 -9.60 16.43
C ASP A 218 14.63 -10.05 17.64
N ASP A 219 13.50 -9.38 17.96
CA ASP A 219 12.62 -9.79 19.04
C ASP A 219 12.07 -11.21 18.81
N GLY A 220 12.33 -12.08 19.76
CA GLY A 220 11.96 -13.50 19.70
C GLY A 220 12.79 -14.38 18.77
N GLY A 221 13.63 -13.79 17.87
CA GLY A 221 14.48 -14.53 16.93
C GLY A 221 15.14 -13.64 15.90
N THR A 222 15.90 -14.22 14.96
CA THR A 222 16.65 -13.47 13.97
C THR A 222 15.75 -12.95 12.86
N ASP A 223 15.78 -11.64 12.57
CA ASP A 223 15.05 -10.95 11.49
C ASP A 223 13.58 -11.35 11.44
N ARG A 224 12.94 -11.49 12.59
CA ARG A 224 11.48 -11.75 12.65
C ARG A 224 10.68 -10.53 12.28
N GLY A 225 11.23 -9.36 12.63
CA GLY A 225 10.66 -8.06 12.36
C GLY A 225 9.64 -7.57 13.38
N ALA A 226 9.35 -6.29 13.30
CA ALA A 226 8.39 -5.60 14.15
C ALA A 226 7.72 -4.43 13.44
N VAL A 227 6.62 -3.95 14.04
CA VAL A 227 5.96 -2.69 13.68
C VAL A 227 5.82 -1.84 14.93
N TRP A 228 6.17 -0.56 14.85
CA TRP A 228 5.88 0.42 15.88
C TRP A 228 4.64 1.24 15.50
N ILE A 229 3.72 1.38 16.42
CA ILE A 229 2.66 2.39 16.38
C ILE A 229 3.17 3.60 17.15
N LEU A 230 3.23 4.76 16.48
CA LEU A 230 3.66 6.03 17.07
C LEU A 230 2.46 6.96 17.18
N PHE A 231 2.08 7.30 18.40
CA PHE A 231 1.08 8.33 18.67
C PHE A 231 1.76 9.70 18.61
N MET A 232 1.30 10.55 17.68
CA MET A 232 2.01 11.75 17.29
C MET A 232 1.48 12.99 17.98
N ASN A 233 2.33 14.03 18.04
CA ASN A 233 1.95 15.40 18.30
C ASN A 233 1.93 16.21 17.00
N THR A 234 1.22 17.33 16.96
CA THR A 234 1.13 18.23 15.79
C THR A 234 2.45 18.91 15.41
N ASP A 235 3.49 18.80 16.22
CA ASP A 235 4.84 19.30 15.94
C ASP A 235 5.77 18.21 15.36
N GLY A 236 5.23 17.04 15.02
CA GLY A 236 5.96 15.92 14.45
C GLY A 236 6.75 15.10 15.48
N THR A 237 6.59 15.37 16.78
CA THR A 237 7.20 14.53 17.83
C THR A 237 6.28 13.39 18.26
N VAL A 238 6.85 12.34 18.86
CA VAL A 238 6.12 11.19 19.39
C VAL A 238 5.62 11.51 20.80
N SER A 239 4.34 11.32 21.05
CA SER A 239 3.67 11.43 22.35
C SER A 239 3.80 10.14 23.17
N SER A 240 3.57 9.00 22.51
CA SER A 240 3.75 7.65 23.06
C SER A 240 3.88 6.66 21.91
N SER A 241 4.30 5.43 22.21
CA SER A 241 4.44 4.38 21.19
C SER A 241 4.09 3.01 21.73
N GLN A 242 3.68 2.09 20.82
CA GLN A 242 3.43 0.68 21.07
C GLN A 242 4.17 -0.15 20.03
N LYS A 243 4.97 -1.12 20.47
CA LYS A 243 5.62 -2.10 19.58
C LYS A 243 4.71 -3.31 19.39
N ILE A 244 4.69 -3.85 18.18
CA ILE A 244 4.06 -5.12 17.81
C ILE A 244 5.18 -6.02 17.29
N SER A 245 5.51 -7.08 18.02
CA SER A 245 6.57 -8.04 17.69
C SER A 245 6.25 -9.40 18.27
N SER A 246 7.16 -10.37 18.14
CA SER A 246 7.03 -11.69 18.78
C SER A 246 6.88 -11.62 20.29
N ASP A 247 7.41 -10.58 20.93
CA ASP A 247 7.42 -10.46 22.39
C ASP A 247 6.45 -9.41 22.95
N GLU A 248 5.93 -8.51 22.08
CA GLU A 248 5.09 -7.37 22.48
C GLU A 248 3.88 -7.16 21.54
N GLY A 249 2.87 -6.41 22.01
CA GLY A 249 1.74 -5.98 21.20
C GLY A 249 0.65 -7.02 20.96
N ASN A 250 0.67 -8.14 21.67
CA ASN A 250 -0.35 -9.20 21.65
C ASN A 250 -0.49 -9.93 20.30
N LEU A 251 0.57 -10.10 19.54
CA LEU A 251 0.51 -10.90 18.31
C LEU A 251 0.13 -12.35 18.66
N ASP A 252 -0.99 -12.85 18.09
CA ASP A 252 -1.47 -14.22 18.35
C ASP A 252 -0.54 -15.33 17.83
N ARG A 253 0.31 -14.99 16.88
CA ARG A 253 1.32 -15.85 16.28
C ARG A 253 2.59 -15.06 16.00
N ASP A 254 3.73 -15.64 16.38
CA ASP A 254 5.03 -15.09 16.09
C ASP A 254 5.42 -15.32 14.62
N PRO A 255 6.05 -14.33 13.95
CA PRO A 255 6.80 -14.57 12.72
C PRO A 255 7.93 -15.58 12.95
N ASP A 256 8.29 -16.32 11.91
CA ASP A 256 9.46 -17.20 11.93
C ASP A 256 10.75 -16.40 11.64
N ASN A 257 11.93 -17.00 11.86
CA ASN A 257 13.19 -16.29 11.60
C ASN A 257 13.35 -16.00 10.11
N GLY A 258 13.61 -14.74 9.76
CA GLY A 258 13.77 -14.30 8.40
C GLY A 258 12.47 -13.95 7.69
N ASP A 259 11.33 -13.94 8.41
CA ASP A 259 10.03 -13.59 7.84
C ASP A 259 9.91 -12.10 7.51
N HIS A 260 10.68 -11.23 8.18
CA HIS A 260 10.70 -9.79 7.96
C HIS A 260 9.31 -9.13 8.12
N PHE A 261 8.59 -9.44 9.22
CA PHE A 261 7.34 -8.77 9.56
C PHE A 261 7.55 -7.24 9.67
N GLY A 262 6.74 -6.46 8.99
CA GLY A 262 6.93 -5.01 8.89
C GLY A 262 7.73 -4.57 7.65
N SER A 263 7.97 -5.46 6.68
CA SER A 263 8.59 -5.08 5.39
C SER A 263 7.76 -4.08 4.58
N ALA A 264 6.44 -4.07 4.78
CA ALA A 264 5.50 -3.05 4.33
C ALA A 264 4.42 -2.85 5.39
N VAL A 265 3.83 -1.66 5.47
CA VAL A 265 2.69 -1.35 6.35
C VAL A 265 1.72 -0.41 5.64
N THR A 266 0.41 -0.59 5.84
CA THR A 266 -0.62 0.36 5.40
C THR A 266 -1.86 0.27 6.27
N ALA A 267 -2.56 1.39 6.46
CA ALA A 267 -3.87 1.40 7.11
C ALA A 267 -4.94 0.91 6.12
N ILE A 268 -5.80 0.01 6.55
CA ILE A 268 -6.90 -0.52 5.72
C ILE A 268 -8.27 0.01 6.12
N GLY A 269 -8.31 0.98 7.04
CA GLY A 269 -9.54 1.49 7.64
C GLY A 269 -10.06 0.57 8.74
N ASP A 270 -11.29 0.80 9.16
CA ASP A 270 -12.02 -0.02 10.14
C ASP A 270 -12.68 -1.19 9.38
N LEU A 271 -11.92 -2.29 9.18
CA LEU A 271 -12.35 -3.40 8.33
C LEU A 271 -13.41 -4.28 9.01
N ASP A 272 -13.29 -4.49 10.33
CA ASP A 272 -14.22 -5.34 11.09
C ASP A 272 -15.42 -4.57 11.67
N GLY A 273 -15.45 -3.24 11.54
CA GLY A 273 -16.55 -2.37 11.94
C GLY A 273 -16.60 -2.07 13.44
N ASP A 274 -15.48 -2.18 14.15
CA ASP A 274 -15.41 -1.92 15.61
C ASP A 274 -15.14 -0.44 15.95
N GLY A 275 -14.81 0.39 14.96
CA GLY A 275 -14.53 1.83 15.08
C GLY A 275 -13.06 2.16 15.29
N VAL A 276 -12.15 1.20 15.20
CA VAL A 276 -10.69 1.37 15.24
C VAL A 276 -10.11 1.11 13.86
N ILE A 277 -9.02 1.75 13.53
CA ILE A 277 -8.34 1.56 12.23
C ILE A 277 -7.46 0.31 12.31
N ASP A 278 -7.53 -0.53 11.27
CA ASP A 278 -6.79 -1.76 11.14
C ASP A 278 -5.60 -1.62 10.19
N LEU A 279 -4.64 -2.56 10.26
CA LEU A 279 -3.43 -2.54 9.47
C LEU A 279 -3.30 -3.78 8.57
N ALA A 280 -2.76 -3.59 7.38
CA ALA A 280 -2.12 -4.64 6.61
C ALA A 280 -0.59 -4.52 6.75
N VAL A 281 0.06 -5.61 7.09
CA VAL A 281 1.51 -5.69 7.32
C VAL A 281 2.13 -6.74 6.41
N GLY A 282 3.16 -6.35 5.66
CA GLY A 282 3.91 -7.24 4.81
C GLY A 282 4.89 -8.11 5.60
N VAL A 283 5.01 -9.36 5.17
CA VAL A 283 5.87 -10.39 5.74
C VAL A 283 6.58 -11.08 4.56
N SER A 284 7.47 -10.33 3.91
CA SER A 284 8.00 -10.67 2.58
C SER A 284 8.87 -11.93 2.53
N GLY A 285 9.41 -12.37 3.67
CA GLY A 285 10.18 -13.60 3.81
C GLY A 285 9.36 -14.81 4.30
N ASP A 286 8.02 -14.71 4.45
CA ASP A 286 7.17 -15.81 4.94
C ASP A 286 7.28 -17.02 4.03
N ASP A 287 7.53 -18.20 4.65
CA ASP A 287 7.75 -19.50 3.99
C ASP A 287 6.46 -20.32 3.80
N ASP A 288 5.27 -19.77 4.03
CA ASP A 288 4.00 -20.49 3.83
C ASP A 288 3.82 -20.87 2.34
N GLY A 289 3.84 -22.18 2.09
CA GLY A 289 3.72 -22.77 0.75
C GLY A 289 5.04 -22.96 -0.01
N GLY A 290 6.12 -22.30 0.38
CA GLY A 290 7.47 -22.40 -0.24
C GLY A 290 8.43 -21.35 0.30
N THR A 291 9.64 -21.29 -0.22
CA THR A 291 10.69 -20.39 0.27
C THR A 291 10.44 -18.95 -0.13
N ASP A 292 10.40 -18.01 0.85
CA ASP A 292 10.27 -16.58 0.67
C ASP A 292 9.12 -16.20 -0.30
N ARG A 293 8.00 -16.94 -0.27
CA ARG A 293 6.84 -16.59 -1.10
C ARG A 293 6.18 -15.32 -0.62
N GLY A 294 6.30 -15.07 0.69
CA GLY A 294 5.76 -13.91 1.35
C GLY A 294 4.30 -14.04 1.74
N ALA A 295 3.85 -13.10 2.57
CA ALA A 295 2.50 -13.01 3.10
C ALA A 295 2.11 -11.56 3.41
N VAL A 296 0.81 -11.35 3.59
CA VAL A 296 0.23 -10.15 4.19
C VAL A 296 -0.52 -10.57 5.46
N TRP A 297 -0.29 -9.87 6.56
CA TRP A 297 -1.01 -10.07 7.81
C TRP A 297 -1.95 -8.90 8.02
N ILE A 298 -3.23 -9.18 8.21
CA ILE A 298 -4.24 -8.21 8.59
C ILE A 298 -4.31 -8.20 10.11
N LEU A 299 -4.03 -7.05 10.72
CA LEU A 299 -4.05 -6.85 12.15
C LEU A 299 -5.25 -5.99 12.52
N PHE A 300 -6.20 -6.56 13.25
CA PHE A 300 -7.30 -5.83 13.86
C PHE A 300 -6.79 -5.21 15.16
N LEU A 301 -6.81 -3.89 15.25
CA LEU A 301 -6.14 -3.17 16.34
C LEU A 301 -7.11 -2.74 17.43
N ASN A 302 -6.56 -2.57 18.63
CA ASN A 302 -7.15 -1.75 19.70
C ASN A 302 -6.65 -0.30 19.58
N SER A 303 -7.40 0.66 20.11
CA SER A 303 -7.03 2.08 20.11
C SER A 303 -5.75 2.44 20.89
N ASP A 304 -5.15 1.48 21.60
CA ASP A 304 -3.84 1.61 22.26
C ASP A 304 -2.69 1.07 21.41
N GLY A 305 -2.98 0.65 20.17
CA GLY A 305 -2.00 0.12 19.23
C GLY A 305 -1.63 -1.35 19.45
N THR A 306 -2.30 -2.06 20.34
CA THR A 306 -2.14 -3.51 20.48
C THR A 306 -3.06 -4.27 19.52
N VAL A 307 -2.70 -5.50 19.17
CA VAL A 307 -3.51 -6.38 18.32
C VAL A 307 -4.63 -7.01 19.13
N ASP A 308 -5.88 -6.95 18.64
CA ASP A 308 -7.03 -7.68 19.15
C ASP A 308 -7.14 -9.07 18.52
N SER A 309 -7.03 -9.12 17.18
CA SER A 309 -7.02 -10.36 16.41
C SER A 309 -6.28 -10.17 15.10
N MET A 310 -6.02 -11.24 14.34
CA MET A 310 -5.30 -11.17 13.07
C MET A 310 -5.75 -12.25 12.09
N GLU A 311 -5.61 -11.96 10.78
CA GLU A 311 -5.73 -12.92 9.70
C GLU A 311 -4.46 -12.90 8.84
N ARG A 312 -4.17 -14.01 8.14
CA ARG A 312 -2.97 -14.15 7.30
C ARG A 312 -3.35 -14.51 5.87
N ILE A 313 -2.84 -13.77 4.93
CA ILE A 313 -3.02 -14.00 3.50
C ILE A 313 -1.68 -14.49 2.94
N SER A 314 -1.65 -15.75 2.49
CA SER A 314 -0.46 -16.38 1.91
C SER A 314 -0.87 -17.43 0.87
N GLN A 315 0.08 -18.08 0.23
CA GLN A 315 -0.20 -19.19 -0.70
C GLN A 315 -1.13 -20.27 -0.12
N THR A 316 -1.23 -20.40 1.19
CA THR A 316 -1.99 -21.48 1.83
C THR A 316 -3.07 -20.99 2.78
N ARG A 317 -3.28 -19.69 2.95
CA ARG A 317 -4.17 -19.08 3.95
C ARG A 317 -4.91 -17.86 3.40
N GLY A 318 -5.93 -17.41 4.17
CA GLY A 318 -6.66 -16.18 3.89
C GLY A 318 -7.53 -16.27 2.64
N ALA A 319 -7.94 -17.48 2.24
CA ALA A 319 -8.70 -17.76 1.03
C ALA A 319 -8.05 -17.24 -0.28
N PHE A 320 -6.78 -16.87 -0.25
CA PHE A 320 -6.04 -16.42 -1.43
C PHE A 320 -5.79 -17.59 -2.40
N GLU A 321 -6.33 -17.50 -3.61
CA GLU A 321 -6.24 -18.54 -4.66
C GLU A 321 -5.13 -18.27 -5.69
N GLY A 322 -4.44 -17.12 -5.58
CA GLY A 322 -3.31 -16.75 -6.44
C GLY A 322 -2.15 -17.76 -6.33
N GLN A 323 -1.33 -17.82 -7.38
CA GLN A 323 -0.17 -18.71 -7.40
C GLN A 323 1.10 -17.90 -7.16
N LEU A 324 1.75 -18.14 -6.02
CA LEU A 324 3.05 -17.59 -5.68
C LEU A 324 4.15 -18.61 -5.91
N ASN A 325 5.27 -18.18 -6.45
CA ASN A 325 6.47 -19.00 -6.61
C ASN A 325 7.46 -18.73 -5.47
N ASP A 326 8.45 -19.61 -5.34
CA ASP A 326 9.50 -19.40 -4.35
C ASP A 326 10.26 -18.10 -4.65
N ARG A 327 10.41 -17.23 -3.65
CA ARG A 327 11.06 -15.91 -3.68
C ARG A 327 10.25 -14.78 -4.33
N ASP A 328 8.98 -14.95 -4.65
CA ASP A 328 8.16 -13.85 -5.19
C ASP A 328 8.11 -12.63 -4.25
N GLN A 329 8.32 -12.83 -2.94
CA GLN A 329 8.25 -11.79 -1.90
C GLN A 329 6.92 -11.03 -1.90
N PHE A 330 5.81 -11.75 -2.02
CA PHE A 330 4.46 -11.18 -1.87
C PHE A 330 4.33 -10.45 -0.52
N GLY A 331 3.80 -9.23 -0.53
CA GLY A 331 3.76 -8.37 0.64
C GLY A 331 5.00 -7.47 0.82
N CYS A 332 5.90 -7.40 -0.18
CA CYS A 332 7.03 -6.46 -0.14
C CYS A 332 6.60 -4.98 -0.21
N SER A 333 5.43 -4.72 -0.75
CA SER A 333 4.72 -3.43 -0.75
C SER A 333 3.22 -3.67 -0.66
N ILE A 334 2.48 -2.76 -0.03
CA ILE A 334 1.02 -2.85 0.14
C ILE A 334 0.44 -1.44 0.06
N ALA A 335 -0.66 -1.30 -0.68
CA ALA A 335 -1.46 -0.07 -0.70
C ALA A 335 -2.94 -0.38 -0.48
N ASN A 336 -3.61 0.42 0.31
CA ASN A 336 -5.06 0.47 0.40
C ASN A 336 -5.59 1.22 -0.82
N ILE A 337 -6.36 0.56 -1.67
CA ILE A 337 -6.90 1.14 -2.91
C ILE A 337 -8.39 1.51 -2.79
N GLY A 338 -8.92 1.51 -1.56
CA GLY A 338 -10.33 1.78 -1.28
C GLY A 338 -11.24 0.60 -1.61
N ASP A 339 -12.53 0.81 -1.47
CA ASP A 339 -13.57 -0.16 -1.83
C ASP A 339 -13.84 -0.05 -3.34
N ILE A 340 -13.05 -0.78 -4.14
CA ILE A 340 -13.14 -0.68 -5.61
C ILE A 340 -14.25 -1.52 -6.21
N ASN A 341 -14.87 -2.42 -5.42
CA ASN A 341 -15.95 -3.29 -5.86
C ASN A 341 -17.33 -2.91 -5.27
N ASP A 342 -17.42 -1.81 -4.49
CA ASP A 342 -18.61 -1.29 -3.81
C ASP A 342 -19.26 -2.31 -2.83
N ASP A 343 -18.46 -3.17 -2.17
CA ASP A 343 -18.97 -4.15 -1.20
C ASP A 343 -18.95 -3.67 0.25
N GLY A 344 -18.32 -2.54 0.52
CA GLY A 344 -18.21 -1.87 1.81
C GLY A 344 -16.91 -2.15 2.55
N ASN A 345 -16.00 -2.94 1.98
CA ASN A 345 -14.68 -3.21 2.53
C ASN A 345 -13.59 -2.56 1.65
N ASN A 346 -12.52 -2.08 2.25
CA ASN A 346 -11.39 -1.61 1.47
C ASN A 346 -10.59 -2.78 0.90
N ASP A 347 -10.15 -2.62 -0.34
CA ASP A 347 -9.37 -3.59 -1.10
C ASP A 347 -7.87 -3.22 -1.10
N LEU A 348 -7.01 -4.18 -1.41
CA LEU A 348 -5.56 -4.00 -1.34
C LEU A 348 -4.88 -4.24 -2.69
N ALA A 349 -3.86 -3.44 -2.99
CA ALA A 349 -2.84 -3.78 -3.98
C ALA A 349 -1.56 -4.25 -3.26
N VAL A 350 -1.05 -5.41 -3.64
CA VAL A 350 0.08 -6.08 -2.95
C VAL A 350 1.18 -6.43 -3.96
N GLY A 351 2.39 -6.01 -3.69
CA GLY A 351 3.56 -6.28 -4.53
C GLY A 351 4.17 -7.65 -4.31
N ALA A 352 4.67 -8.21 -5.40
CA ALA A 352 5.50 -9.42 -5.47
C ALA A 352 6.67 -9.12 -6.42
N LYS A 353 7.61 -8.28 -5.95
CA LYS A 353 8.61 -7.62 -6.81
C LYS A 353 9.60 -8.54 -7.49
N LEU A 354 9.76 -9.78 -7.00
CA LEU A 354 10.64 -10.80 -7.59
C LEU A 354 9.85 -11.87 -8.36
N SER A 355 8.59 -11.60 -8.72
CA SER A 355 7.81 -12.51 -9.57
C SER A 355 8.46 -12.66 -10.94
N ASP A 356 8.58 -13.92 -11.40
CA ASP A 356 9.21 -14.28 -12.68
C ASP A 356 8.24 -14.22 -13.88
N ASP A 357 7.10 -13.57 -13.76
CA ASP A 357 6.15 -13.44 -14.85
C ASP A 357 6.73 -12.64 -16.01
N GLY A 358 6.78 -13.26 -17.18
CA GLY A 358 7.35 -12.68 -18.39
C GLY A 358 8.87 -12.74 -18.49
N GLY A 359 9.60 -12.84 -17.36
CA GLY A 359 11.06 -12.88 -17.28
C GLY A 359 11.55 -13.04 -15.85
N ASN A 360 12.84 -12.88 -15.60
CA ASN A 360 13.43 -13.08 -14.30
C ASN A 360 13.31 -11.80 -13.46
N ASP A 361 12.70 -11.88 -12.26
CA ASP A 361 12.53 -10.80 -11.30
C ASP A 361 11.90 -9.52 -11.93
N ARG A 362 11.00 -9.66 -12.91
CA ARG A 362 10.30 -8.52 -13.50
C ARG A 362 9.31 -7.90 -12.53
N GLY A 363 8.75 -8.75 -11.66
CA GLY A 363 7.80 -8.36 -10.64
C GLY A 363 6.34 -8.41 -11.07
N ALA A 364 5.47 -8.28 -10.10
CA ALA A 364 4.02 -8.27 -10.27
C ALA A 364 3.33 -7.55 -9.12
N ILE A 365 2.08 -7.17 -9.33
CA ILE A 365 1.17 -6.75 -8.28
C ILE A 365 -0.09 -7.62 -8.28
N TRP A 366 -0.69 -7.79 -7.11
CA TRP A 366 -1.94 -8.47 -6.90
C TRP A 366 -2.97 -7.49 -6.36
N ILE A 367 -4.13 -7.43 -6.96
CA ILE A 367 -5.30 -6.75 -6.41
C ILE A 367 -6.09 -7.77 -5.62
N LEU A 368 -6.31 -7.54 -4.34
CA LEU A 368 -7.04 -8.41 -3.42
C LEU A 368 -8.36 -7.75 -3.05
N PHE A 369 -9.47 -8.41 -3.40
CA PHE A 369 -10.81 -8.02 -2.97
C PHE A 369 -11.07 -8.62 -1.59
N MET A 370 -11.30 -7.78 -0.58
CA MET A 370 -11.26 -8.17 0.82
C MET A 370 -12.64 -8.41 1.43
N GLU A 371 -12.74 -9.30 2.40
CA GLU A 371 -13.88 -9.38 3.31
C GLU A 371 -13.58 -8.73 4.67
N SER A 372 -14.62 -8.36 5.39
CA SER A 372 -14.51 -7.72 6.72
C SER A 372 -13.82 -8.56 7.81
N ASN A 373 -13.58 -9.84 7.57
CA ASN A 373 -12.82 -10.74 8.44
C ASN A 373 -11.33 -10.85 8.07
N GLY A 374 -10.87 -10.10 7.07
CA GLY A 374 -9.50 -10.11 6.57
C GLY A 374 -9.18 -11.21 5.56
N GLU A 375 -10.15 -12.04 5.13
CA GLU A 375 -9.96 -13.01 4.05
C GLU A 375 -10.15 -12.37 2.67
N VAL A 376 -9.60 -13.01 1.63
CA VAL A 376 -9.70 -12.59 0.23
C VAL A 376 -10.93 -13.25 -0.43
N VAL A 377 -11.80 -12.45 -1.05
CA VAL A 377 -12.93 -12.95 -1.84
C VAL A 377 -12.46 -13.43 -3.21
N SER A 378 -11.66 -12.61 -3.86
CA SER A 378 -11.05 -12.89 -5.17
C SER A 378 -9.79 -12.04 -5.35
N SER A 379 -9.00 -12.35 -6.35
CA SER A 379 -7.79 -11.59 -6.66
C SER A 379 -7.53 -11.49 -8.16
N SER A 380 -6.90 -10.41 -8.60
CA SER A 380 -6.37 -10.22 -9.94
C SER A 380 -4.87 -10.01 -9.90
N LYS A 381 -4.16 -10.41 -10.93
CA LYS A 381 -2.72 -10.17 -11.07
C LYS A 381 -2.45 -9.22 -12.23
N ILE A 382 -1.54 -8.29 -12.03
CA ILE A 382 -1.02 -7.39 -13.07
C ILE A 382 0.50 -7.60 -13.15
N SER A 383 0.98 -7.98 -14.32
CA SER A 383 2.39 -8.27 -14.59
C SER A 383 2.68 -8.07 -16.08
N ASP A 384 3.91 -8.34 -16.52
CA ASP A 384 4.31 -8.34 -17.95
C ASP A 384 3.46 -9.27 -18.82
N THR A 385 2.69 -10.20 -18.23
CA THR A 385 1.90 -11.20 -18.97
C THR A 385 0.42 -11.25 -18.59
N GLU A 386 0.01 -10.57 -17.53
CA GLU A 386 -1.37 -10.59 -17.00
C GLU A 386 -1.88 -9.19 -16.71
N GLY A 387 -3.21 -9.02 -16.60
CA GLY A 387 -3.85 -7.75 -16.20
C GLY A 387 -3.86 -6.68 -17.30
N LYS A 388 -3.67 -7.04 -18.57
CA LYS A 388 -3.61 -6.15 -19.75
C LYS A 388 -2.56 -5.01 -19.65
N PHE A 389 -1.59 -5.15 -18.80
CA PHE A 389 -0.48 -4.24 -18.77
C PHE A 389 0.35 -4.38 -20.05
N ASP A 390 0.36 -3.32 -20.89
CA ASP A 390 1.08 -3.29 -22.18
C ASP A 390 2.47 -2.64 -22.06
N GLY A 391 2.85 -2.19 -20.85
CA GLY A 391 4.18 -1.68 -20.54
C GLY A 391 5.26 -2.73 -20.75
N SER A 392 6.48 -2.32 -20.99
CA SER A 392 7.61 -3.22 -21.16
C SER A 392 8.45 -3.24 -19.88
N LEU A 393 8.56 -4.42 -19.27
CA LEU A 393 9.45 -4.67 -18.13
C LEU A 393 10.66 -5.48 -18.60
N ASP A 394 11.85 -5.11 -18.15
CA ASP A 394 13.07 -5.86 -18.37
C ASP A 394 13.35 -6.79 -17.18
N ASP A 395 14.24 -7.78 -17.35
CA ASP A 395 14.61 -8.67 -16.25
C ASP A 395 15.31 -7.89 -15.13
N GLY A 396 14.77 -7.99 -13.93
CA GLY A 396 15.29 -7.30 -12.74
C GLY A 396 14.66 -5.95 -12.44
N ASP A 397 13.64 -5.48 -13.16
CA ASP A 397 13.01 -4.16 -12.94
C ASP A 397 12.29 -4.04 -11.60
N HIS A 398 11.86 -5.16 -11.01
CA HIS A 398 11.17 -5.22 -9.72
C HIS A 398 9.85 -4.43 -9.68
N PHE A 399 9.01 -4.55 -10.73
CA PHE A 399 7.67 -3.97 -10.76
C PHE A 399 6.85 -4.42 -9.54
N GLY A 400 6.22 -3.46 -8.87
CA GLY A 400 5.52 -3.72 -7.61
C GLY A 400 6.42 -3.63 -6.37
N GLY A 401 7.66 -3.11 -6.48
CA GLY A 401 8.51 -2.81 -5.33
C GLY A 401 7.97 -1.69 -4.44
N ALA A 402 7.17 -0.78 -5.00
CA ALA A 402 6.39 0.23 -4.30
C ALA A 402 5.02 0.37 -4.98
N ILE A 403 3.97 0.64 -4.22
CA ILE A 403 2.61 0.85 -4.72
C ILE A 403 1.94 1.97 -3.93
N ALA A 404 1.19 2.83 -4.63
CA ALA A 404 0.34 3.83 -4.02
C ALA A 404 -1.01 3.92 -4.73
N SER A 405 -2.10 4.10 -3.98
CA SER A 405 -3.39 4.53 -4.51
C SER A 405 -3.32 6.03 -4.82
N ILE A 406 -3.67 6.42 -6.03
CA ILE A 406 -3.62 7.83 -6.45
C ILE A 406 -5.00 8.44 -6.68
N GLY A 407 -6.05 7.70 -6.32
CA GLY A 407 -7.42 8.10 -6.57
C GLY A 407 -7.77 7.99 -8.05
N ASP A 408 -8.82 8.68 -8.45
CA ASP A 408 -9.31 8.76 -9.84
C ASP A 408 -8.57 9.93 -10.52
N LEU A 409 -7.46 9.64 -11.21
CA LEU A 409 -6.59 10.65 -11.81
C LEU A 409 -7.13 11.16 -13.15
N ASP A 410 -7.75 10.27 -13.95
CA ASP A 410 -8.24 10.60 -15.29
C ASP A 410 -9.74 10.98 -15.33
N GLY A 411 -10.44 10.89 -14.19
CA GLY A 411 -11.82 11.33 -14.01
C GLY A 411 -12.86 10.32 -14.50
N ASP A 412 -12.54 9.03 -14.47
CA ASP A 412 -13.44 7.95 -14.91
C ASP A 412 -14.23 7.29 -13.76
N ASP A 413 -14.12 7.80 -12.54
CA ASP A 413 -14.70 7.31 -11.27
C ASP A 413 -14.06 6.00 -10.74
N LEU A 414 -12.89 5.58 -11.25
CA LEU A 414 -12.14 4.42 -10.77
C LEU A 414 -10.87 4.87 -10.04
N THR A 415 -10.42 4.03 -9.11
CA THR A 415 -9.14 4.28 -8.42
C THR A 415 -7.97 3.82 -9.27
N ASP A 416 -7.06 4.73 -9.59
CA ASP A 416 -5.80 4.48 -10.26
C ASP A 416 -4.67 4.20 -9.27
N ILE A 417 -3.61 3.57 -9.73
CA ILE A 417 -2.47 3.20 -8.90
C ILE A 417 -1.13 3.62 -9.53
N ALA A 418 -0.21 4.05 -8.67
CA ALA A 418 1.18 4.25 -9.03
C ALA A 418 2.02 3.06 -8.56
N VAL A 419 2.92 2.57 -9.43
CA VAL A 419 3.74 1.37 -9.18
C VAL A 419 5.21 1.66 -9.47
N GLY A 420 6.08 1.36 -8.53
CA GLY A 420 7.53 1.54 -8.66
C GLY A 420 8.23 0.36 -9.33
N THR A 421 9.23 0.70 -10.14
CA THR A 421 10.22 -0.20 -10.77
C THR A 421 11.61 0.37 -10.48
N SER A 422 12.09 0.17 -9.27
CA SER A 422 13.28 0.86 -8.77
C SER A 422 14.59 0.50 -9.49
N LEU A 423 14.63 -0.63 -10.17
CA LEU A 423 15.80 -1.07 -10.95
C LEU A 423 15.61 -0.93 -12.46
N ASP A 424 14.62 -0.17 -12.92
CA ASP A 424 14.40 0.11 -14.33
C ASP A 424 15.61 0.84 -14.96
N ASP A 425 16.06 0.33 -16.11
CA ASP A 425 17.26 0.80 -16.83
C ASP A 425 16.97 1.97 -17.80
N SER A 426 15.78 2.60 -17.75
CA SER A 426 15.44 3.73 -18.63
C SER A 426 16.36 4.91 -18.41
N GLY A 427 17.15 5.25 -19.42
CA GLY A 427 18.15 6.32 -19.36
C GLY A 427 19.50 5.92 -18.78
N GLY A 428 19.64 4.77 -18.13
CA GLY A 428 20.88 4.23 -17.54
C GLY A 428 20.60 3.14 -16.52
N ALA A 429 21.61 2.42 -16.08
CA ALA A 429 21.46 1.28 -15.18
C ALA A 429 20.86 1.71 -13.83
N ASP A 430 19.83 0.99 -13.40
CA ASP A 430 19.16 1.12 -12.10
C ASP A 430 18.77 2.57 -11.75
N LYS A 431 18.43 3.40 -12.73
CA LYS A 431 17.94 4.76 -12.48
C LYS A 431 16.56 4.73 -11.84
N GLY A 432 15.79 3.70 -12.18
CA GLY A 432 14.43 3.48 -11.70
C GLY A 432 13.37 4.24 -12.47
N ALA A 433 12.12 3.85 -12.23
CA ALA A 433 10.93 4.46 -12.81
C ALA A 433 9.71 4.30 -11.91
N ALA A 434 8.66 5.07 -12.20
CA ALA A 434 7.31 4.87 -11.70
C ALA A 434 6.36 4.69 -12.88
N TRP A 435 5.33 3.86 -12.70
CA TRP A 435 4.24 3.66 -13.65
C TRP A 435 2.94 4.16 -13.04
N ILE A 436 2.20 4.95 -13.77
CA ILE A 436 0.80 5.27 -13.47
C ILE A 436 -0.03 4.27 -14.25
N LEU A 437 -0.87 3.52 -13.57
CA LEU A 437 -1.80 2.56 -14.15
C LEU A 437 -3.21 3.10 -14.01
N PHE A 438 -3.83 3.43 -15.14
CA PHE A 438 -5.24 3.78 -15.21
C PHE A 438 -6.05 2.48 -15.23
N MET A 439 -6.91 2.30 -14.24
CA MET A 439 -7.56 1.03 -14.01
C MET A 439 -8.87 0.93 -14.80
N SER A 440 -9.17 -0.24 -15.31
CA SER A 440 -10.43 -0.49 -16.01
C SER A 440 -11.57 -0.85 -15.05
N SER A 441 -12.82 -0.74 -15.52
CA SER A 441 -14.00 -1.15 -14.77
C SER A 441 -13.91 -2.61 -14.31
N ILE A 442 -14.41 -2.86 -13.10
CA ILE A 442 -14.41 -4.19 -12.51
C ILE A 442 -15.40 -5.09 -13.23
N ASP A 443 -14.89 -6.20 -13.76
CA ASP A 443 -15.73 -7.26 -14.30
C ASP A 443 -16.18 -8.19 -13.16
N SER A 444 -17.50 -8.28 -12.93
CA SER A 444 -18.08 -9.30 -12.06
C SER A 444 -18.53 -10.49 -12.90
N ASP A 445 -17.71 -11.54 -13.00
CA ASP A 445 -18.13 -12.77 -13.64
C ASP A 445 -18.96 -13.63 -12.69
N PHE A 446 -20.27 -13.74 -12.99
CA PHE A 446 -21.07 -14.84 -12.44
C PHE A 446 -20.63 -16.14 -13.12
N ASP A 447 -19.90 -17.00 -12.40
CA ASP A 447 -19.58 -18.33 -12.91
C ASP A 447 -20.88 -19.07 -13.27
N ARG A 448 -21.17 -19.14 -14.58
CA ARG A 448 -22.22 -19.96 -15.15
C ARG A 448 -21.74 -21.37 -15.44
N SER A 449 -20.86 -21.92 -14.60
CA SER A 449 -20.46 -23.31 -14.73
C SER A 449 -21.63 -24.22 -14.32
N GLU A 450 -22.25 -24.80 -15.38
CA GLU A 450 -23.08 -25.99 -15.36
C GLU A 450 -24.40 -25.94 -14.56
N ASP A 451 -25.42 -25.35 -15.14
CA ASP A 451 -26.65 -26.09 -15.52
C ASP A 451 -27.64 -25.10 -16.17
N GLY A 452 -27.95 -25.34 -17.42
CA GLY A 452 -28.94 -24.57 -18.15
C GLY A 452 -30.26 -24.49 -17.39
N PHE A 453 -30.73 -23.29 -17.22
CA PHE A 453 -32.09 -22.83 -17.05
C PHE A 453 -32.15 -21.61 -16.10
N LEU A 454 -32.04 -20.43 -16.67
CA LEU A 454 -32.96 -19.33 -16.41
C LEU A 454 -32.66 -18.18 -17.37
N SER A 455 -33.24 -18.21 -18.56
CA SER A 455 -33.46 -17.00 -19.33
C SER A 455 -34.51 -16.18 -18.58
N VAL A 456 -34.08 -15.16 -17.85
CA VAL A 456 -35.05 -14.17 -17.37
C VAL A 456 -35.45 -13.30 -18.54
N PHE A 457 -36.66 -13.50 -18.97
CA PHE A 457 -37.35 -12.68 -19.96
C PHE A 457 -37.39 -11.21 -19.48
N SER A 458 -36.60 -10.34 -20.04
CA SER A 458 -36.96 -8.97 -20.27
C SER A 458 -37.78 -8.94 -21.56
N GLY A 459 -39.05 -8.99 -21.44
CA GLY A 459 -39.97 -8.99 -22.57
C GLY A 459 -41.32 -8.46 -22.17
N ASP A 460 -41.67 -7.34 -22.71
CA ASP A 460 -42.90 -6.58 -22.67
C ASP A 460 -44.17 -7.42 -22.48
N LEU A 461 -44.90 -7.14 -21.40
CA LEU A 461 -46.26 -7.58 -21.20
C LEU A 461 -47.19 -6.71 -22.07
N LEU A 462 -47.41 -7.10 -23.32
CA LEU A 462 -48.51 -6.60 -24.14
C LEU A 462 -49.80 -7.27 -23.68
N ILE A 463 -50.61 -6.48 -22.93
CA ILE A 463 -52.00 -6.83 -22.68
C ILE A 463 -52.77 -6.51 -23.96
N GLN A 464 -53.22 -7.54 -24.67
CA GLN A 464 -54.38 -7.41 -25.61
C GLN A 464 -55.64 -7.95 -24.93
N GLN A 465 -56.69 -7.21 -25.16
CA GLN A 465 -58.08 -7.33 -24.65
C GLN A 465 -58.74 -8.71 -24.87
#